data_f7ac8c4403183df0e8f0d45f4db4ab0b
#
_entry.id   f7ac8c4403183df0e8f0d45f4db4ab0b
#
_cell.length_a   1.000
_cell.length_b   1.000
_cell.length_c   1.000
_cell.angle_alpha   90.00
_cell.angle_beta   90.00
_cell.angle_gamma   90.00
#
_symmetry.space_group_name_H-M   'P 1'
#
loop_
_entity.id
_entity.type
_entity.pdbx_description
1 polymer ?
#
loop_
_entity_poly.entity_id
_entity_poly.type
_entity_poly.pdbx_seq_one_letter_code
_entity_poly.pdbx_strand_id
1 'polypeptide(L)'
;LLDEWNTAKKLRKLTRKTSVDLVVDRVRVEAEEQKRLAEAFETAFSRGHGLLKLRFPDKKKTEWLSEVPADVEDDFFLEEELTPRMFSFNSHVGACPHCDGLGELSSYRGGTKCPDCGGERLKPVVRAVKIAGLNISQLCRLNVCEARAELESWWLTRNEQVIAEQPLREILTRLE
;
A
#
# COMPACT_ATOMS: atom_id res chain seq x y z
N LEU A 1 0.81 22.45 22.41
CA LEU A 1 -0.35 21.77 21.74
C LEU A 1 -0.54 20.32 22.22
N LEU A 2 0.50 19.60 22.61
CA LEU A 2 0.39 18.26 23.24
C LEU A 2 -0.15 18.35 24.67
N ASP A 3 0.11 19.44 25.38
CA ASP A 3 -0.32 19.65 26.76
C ASP A 3 -1.84 19.87 26.90
N GLU A 4 -2.50 20.39 25.86
CA GLU A 4 -3.95 20.56 25.86
C GLU A 4 -4.75 19.24 25.69
N TRP A 5 -4.11 18.17 25.22
CA TRP A 5 -4.73 16.87 25.04
C TRP A 5 -4.67 16.00 26.27
N ASN A 6 -3.86 16.32 27.25
CA ASN A 6 -3.66 15.55 28.50
C ASN A 6 -4.83 15.66 29.50
N THR A 7 -5.90 16.37 29.15
CA THR A 7 -7.11 16.36 29.98
C THR A 7 -7.91 15.08 29.76
N ALA A 8 -7.78 14.15 30.68
CA ALA A 8 -8.43 12.81 30.70
C ALA A 8 -9.96 12.80 30.37
N LYS A 9 -10.62 13.94 30.44
CA LYS A 9 -12.04 14.10 30.07
C LYS A 9 -12.30 14.05 28.55
N LYS A 10 -11.37 14.53 27.71
CA LYS A 10 -11.55 14.51 26.24
C LYS A 10 -11.22 13.13 25.66
N LEU A 11 -10.24 12.43 26.20
CA LEU A 11 -9.84 11.09 25.75
C LEU A 11 -10.91 10.02 26.02
N ARG A 12 -11.75 10.18 27.04
CA ARG A 12 -12.85 9.25 27.33
C ARG A 12 -13.95 9.18 26.28
N LYS A 13 -14.00 10.15 25.35
CA LYS A 13 -14.96 10.18 24.22
C LYS A 13 -14.42 9.53 22.94
N LEU A 14 -13.14 9.16 22.91
CA LEU A 14 -12.55 8.49 21.77
C LEU A 14 -12.91 7.00 21.80
N THR A 15 -13.51 6.53 20.74
CA THR A 15 -13.78 5.11 20.51
C THR A 15 -12.63 4.49 19.74
N ARG A 16 -12.51 3.16 19.73
CA ARG A 16 -11.49 2.44 18.93
C ARG A 16 -11.53 2.78 17.41
N LYS A 17 -12.62 3.35 16.93
CA LYS A 17 -12.83 3.76 15.54
C LYS A 17 -12.57 5.26 15.29
N THR A 18 -12.11 6.00 16.31
CA THR A 18 -11.86 7.45 16.16
C THR A 18 -10.44 7.65 15.67
N SER A 19 -10.28 8.15 14.47
CA SER A 19 -8.99 8.62 13.96
C SER A 19 -8.66 10.00 14.55
N VAL A 20 -7.39 10.20 14.88
CA VAL A 20 -6.89 11.46 15.44
C VAL A 20 -5.74 11.93 14.57
N ASP A 21 -5.87 13.13 14.00
CA ASP A 21 -4.81 13.75 13.23
C ASP A 21 -3.92 14.61 14.14
N LEU A 22 -2.59 14.43 14.06
CA LEU A 22 -1.63 15.32 14.65
C LEU A 22 -1.41 16.52 13.72
N VAL A 23 -1.81 17.70 14.13
CA VAL A 23 -1.56 18.93 13.36
C VAL A 23 -0.12 19.39 13.64
N VAL A 24 0.74 19.32 12.63
CA VAL A 24 2.14 19.74 12.70
C VAL A 24 2.26 21.26 12.55
N ASP A 25 1.67 21.83 11.50
CA ASP A 25 1.67 23.26 11.25
C ASP A 25 0.43 23.72 10.46
N ARG A 26 0.24 25.03 10.41
CA ARG A 26 -0.77 25.71 9.57
C ARG A 26 -0.07 26.82 8.81
N VAL A 27 0.18 26.57 7.53
CA VAL A 27 0.95 27.46 6.65
C VAL A 27 0.05 28.01 5.55
N ARG A 28 0.24 29.30 5.22
CA ARG A 28 -0.33 29.87 4.01
C ARG A 28 0.57 29.51 2.83
N VAL A 29 -0.03 29.18 1.69
CA VAL A 29 0.71 28.88 0.47
C VAL A 29 1.01 30.18 -0.27
N GLU A 30 2.09 30.86 0.17
CA GLU A 30 2.59 32.12 -0.37
C GLU A 30 4.08 31.93 -0.69
N ALA A 31 4.60 32.71 -1.65
CA ALA A 31 5.99 32.55 -2.09
C ALA A 31 7.01 32.79 -0.98
N GLU A 32 6.69 33.68 -0.06
CA GLU A 32 7.53 34.04 1.10
C GLU A 32 7.59 32.93 2.15
N GLU A 33 6.59 32.06 2.20
CA GLU A 33 6.46 30.99 3.19
C GLU A 33 7.06 29.64 2.72
N GLN A 34 7.72 29.61 1.56
CA GLN A 34 8.21 28.37 0.94
C GLN A 34 9.15 27.58 1.88
N LYS A 35 10.06 28.29 2.59
CA LYS A 35 10.99 27.64 3.52
C LYS A 35 10.26 27.01 4.69
N ARG A 36 9.31 27.72 5.28
CA ARG A 36 8.48 27.22 6.39
C ARG A 36 7.63 26.03 5.95
N LEU A 37 7.11 26.07 4.73
CA LEU A 37 6.34 24.96 4.17
C LEU A 37 7.19 23.71 4.03
N ALA A 38 8.45 23.83 3.54
CA ALA A 38 9.38 22.72 3.46
C ALA A 38 9.71 22.12 4.84
N GLU A 39 10.03 22.95 5.82
CA GLU A 39 10.29 22.51 7.20
C GLU A 39 9.07 21.82 7.84
N ALA A 40 7.86 22.31 7.55
CA ALA A 40 6.62 21.70 8.00
C ALA A 40 6.41 20.33 7.36
N PHE A 41 6.73 20.17 6.07
CA PHE A 41 6.62 18.87 5.37
C PHE A 41 7.63 17.86 5.93
N GLU A 42 8.90 18.24 6.08
CA GLU A 42 9.91 17.37 6.68
C GLU A 42 9.51 16.91 8.08
N THR A 43 9.00 17.83 8.90
CA THR A 43 8.52 17.51 10.24
C THR A 43 7.31 16.57 10.18
N ALA A 44 6.38 16.82 9.26
CA ALA A 44 5.16 16.01 9.11
C ALA A 44 5.50 14.60 8.61
N PHE A 45 6.37 14.45 7.62
CA PHE A 45 6.83 13.14 7.15
C PHE A 45 7.58 12.37 8.23
N SER A 46 8.49 13.03 8.95
CA SER A 46 9.21 12.42 10.07
C SER A 46 8.27 11.92 11.17
N ARG A 47 7.23 12.67 11.52
CA ARG A 47 6.26 12.31 12.56
C ARG A 47 5.23 11.29 12.07
N GLY A 48 4.94 11.31 10.77
CA GLY A 48 3.96 10.44 10.12
C GLY A 48 4.56 9.18 9.49
N HIS A 49 5.83 8.86 9.81
CA HIS A 49 6.54 7.70 9.23
C HIS A 49 6.45 7.65 7.69
N GLY A 50 6.74 8.78 7.05
CA GLY A 50 6.70 8.94 5.60
C GLY A 50 5.33 9.28 5.02
N LEU A 51 4.34 9.58 5.88
CA LEU A 51 3.00 9.98 5.48
C LEU A 51 2.63 11.35 6.02
N LEU A 52 1.97 12.14 5.20
CA LEU A 52 1.34 13.36 5.66
C LEU A 52 -0.03 13.58 5.01
N LYS A 53 -0.86 14.30 5.73
CA LYS A 53 -2.21 14.67 5.32
C LYS A 53 -2.30 16.18 5.17
N LEU A 54 -2.52 16.64 3.95
CA LEU A 54 -2.82 18.04 3.66
C LEU A 54 -4.31 18.31 3.76
N ARG A 55 -4.67 19.30 4.53
CA ARG A 55 -6.05 19.73 4.64
C ARG A 55 -6.19 21.17 4.15
N PHE A 56 -7.02 21.38 3.14
CA PHE A 56 -7.36 22.68 2.58
C PHE A 56 -8.74 23.11 3.09
N PRO A 57 -8.81 23.91 4.19
CA PRO A 57 -10.08 24.25 4.82
C PRO A 57 -11.05 24.97 3.87
N ASP A 58 -10.51 25.89 3.06
CA ASP A 58 -11.31 26.72 2.13
C ASP A 58 -11.93 25.89 1.00
N LYS A 59 -11.23 24.83 0.55
CA LYS A 59 -11.69 23.94 -0.52
C LYS A 59 -12.40 22.71 -0.01
N LYS A 60 -12.48 22.50 1.32
CA LYS A 60 -12.96 21.27 1.96
C LYS A 60 -12.28 20.02 1.37
N LYS A 61 -11.03 20.15 0.90
CA LYS A 61 -10.26 19.11 0.28
C LYS A 61 -9.22 18.57 1.25
N THR A 62 -8.99 17.27 1.18
CA THR A 62 -7.90 16.58 1.89
C THR A 62 -7.10 15.81 0.85
N GLU A 63 -5.79 15.91 0.94
CA GLU A 63 -4.85 15.15 0.12
C GLU A 63 -3.86 14.43 1.02
N TRP A 64 -3.48 13.23 0.60
CA TRP A 64 -2.43 12.47 1.23
C TRP A 64 -1.17 12.53 0.38
N LEU A 65 -0.04 12.72 1.02
CA LEU A 65 1.28 12.60 0.40
C LEU A 65 2.05 11.54 1.15
N SER A 66 2.83 10.75 0.42
CA SER A 66 3.63 9.68 0.99
C SER A 66 5.00 9.65 0.33
N GLU A 67 6.04 9.46 1.14
CA GLU A 67 7.41 9.16 0.71
C GLU A 67 7.62 7.65 0.51
N VAL A 68 6.69 6.85 1.02
CA VAL A 68 6.69 5.40 0.90
C VAL A 68 5.45 4.95 0.14
N PRO A 69 5.50 3.80 -0.55
CA PRO A 69 4.29 3.25 -1.16
C PRO A 69 3.21 3.03 -0.10
N ALA A 70 2.05 3.63 -0.31
CA ALA A 70 0.93 3.59 0.63
C ALA A 70 -0.39 3.49 -0.11
N ASP A 71 -1.33 2.73 0.44
CA ASP A 71 -2.73 2.75 0.07
C ASP A 71 -3.52 3.30 1.26
N VAL A 72 -4.01 4.53 1.10
CA VAL A 72 -4.72 5.24 2.18
C VAL A 72 -6.14 4.71 2.35
N GLU A 73 -6.74 4.15 1.31
CA GLU A 73 -8.09 3.61 1.35
C GLU A 73 -8.13 2.31 2.16
N ASP A 74 -7.10 1.49 2.02
CA ASP A 74 -6.96 0.23 2.76
C ASP A 74 -6.17 0.36 4.07
N ASP A 75 -5.86 1.61 4.50
CA ASP A 75 -5.05 1.92 5.71
C ASP A 75 -3.72 1.15 5.72
N PHE A 76 -3.10 1.09 4.55
CA PHE A 76 -1.94 0.28 4.27
C PHE A 76 -0.71 1.14 4.00
N PHE A 77 0.39 0.82 4.68
CA PHE A 77 1.69 1.49 4.53
C PHE A 77 2.78 0.45 4.37
N LEU A 78 3.65 0.69 3.41
CA LEU A 78 4.82 -0.14 3.22
C LEU A 78 5.99 0.48 4.01
N GLU A 79 6.27 -0.08 5.20
CA GLU A 79 7.39 0.36 6.04
C GLU A 79 8.75 -0.13 5.52
N GLU A 80 8.75 -1.14 4.66
CA GLU A 80 9.96 -1.77 4.12
C GLU A 80 10.04 -1.59 2.61
N GLU A 81 11.25 -1.53 2.07
CA GLU A 81 11.49 -1.51 0.63
C GLU A 81 10.95 -2.78 -0.04
N LEU A 82 10.23 -2.62 -1.17
CA LEU A 82 9.71 -3.73 -1.94
C LEU A 82 10.86 -4.58 -2.49
N THR A 83 10.89 -5.84 -2.11
CA THR A 83 11.85 -6.81 -2.63
C THR A 83 11.15 -7.93 -3.40
N PRO A 84 11.81 -8.55 -4.41
CA PRO A 84 11.21 -9.68 -5.15
C PRO A 84 10.77 -10.84 -4.25
N ARG A 85 11.44 -11.05 -3.11
CA ARG A 85 11.11 -12.11 -2.15
C ARG A 85 9.75 -11.93 -1.50
N MET A 86 9.26 -10.69 -1.40
CA MET A 86 7.93 -10.39 -0.86
C MET A 86 6.81 -10.93 -1.76
N PHE A 87 7.04 -11.07 -3.05
CA PHE A 87 6.07 -11.60 -4.01
C PHE A 87 6.11 -13.13 -4.15
N SER A 88 6.90 -13.81 -3.32
CA SER A 88 7.00 -15.25 -3.30
C SER A 88 6.23 -15.84 -2.11
N PHE A 89 5.25 -16.68 -2.38
CA PHE A 89 4.52 -17.43 -1.35
C PHE A 89 5.36 -18.56 -0.70
N ASN A 90 6.53 -18.89 -1.28
CA ASN A 90 7.51 -19.83 -0.72
C ASN A 90 8.53 -19.14 0.19
N SER A 91 8.47 -17.81 0.31
CA SER A 91 9.34 -17.03 1.18
C SER A 91 8.54 -16.55 2.39
N HIS A 92 9.05 -16.75 3.58
CA HIS A 92 8.45 -16.25 4.83
C HIS A 92 8.27 -14.71 4.84
N VAL A 93 9.02 -14.00 3.98
CA VAL A 93 8.90 -12.54 3.83
C VAL A 93 7.56 -12.19 3.18
N GLY A 94 7.12 -12.93 2.17
CA GLY A 94 5.90 -12.67 1.40
C GLY A 94 4.72 -13.57 1.72
N ALA A 95 4.97 -14.78 2.23
CA ALA A 95 3.94 -15.77 2.51
C ALA A 95 2.94 -15.29 3.58
N CYS A 96 1.69 -15.64 3.42
CA CYS A 96 0.68 -15.44 4.46
C CYS A 96 1.09 -16.18 5.74
N PRO A 97 1.23 -15.50 6.88
CA PRO A 97 1.72 -16.12 8.11
C PRO A 97 0.74 -17.12 8.73
N HIS A 98 -0.55 -17.05 8.38
CA HIS A 98 -1.57 -17.95 8.91
C HIS A 98 -1.53 -19.34 8.26
N CYS A 99 -1.23 -19.42 6.97
CA CYS A 99 -1.18 -20.67 6.23
C CYS A 99 0.21 -20.98 5.64
N ASP A 100 1.25 -20.26 6.04
CA ASP A 100 2.61 -20.40 5.54
C ASP A 100 2.72 -20.45 4.01
N GLY A 101 1.88 -19.64 3.33
CA GLY A 101 1.85 -19.58 1.87
C GLY A 101 1.11 -20.76 1.19
N LEU A 102 0.45 -21.63 1.93
CA LEU A 102 -0.32 -22.75 1.37
C LEU A 102 -1.64 -22.30 0.73
N GLY A 103 -2.23 -21.21 1.22
CA GLY A 103 -3.52 -20.69 0.76
C GLY A 103 -4.73 -21.40 1.39
N GLU A 104 -4.50 -22.50 2.05
CA GLU A 104 -5.53 -23.31 2.73
C GLU A 104 -5.01 -23.77 4.08
N LEU A 105 -5.94 -24.06 4.97
CA LEU A 105 -5.65 -24.71 6.24
C LEU A 105 -5.86 -26.21 6.05
N SER A 106 -4.81 -26.98 6.34
CA SER A 106 -4.86 -28.43 6.22
C SER A 106 -5.91 -29.01 7.17
N SER A 107 -6.92 -29.65 6.62
CA SER A 107 -7.78 -30.55 7.36
C SER A 107 -7.72 -31.94 6.71
N TYR A 108 -7.86 -32.97 7.49
CA TYR A 108 -7.74 -34.39 7.09
C TYR A 108 -8.74 -34.83 6.00
N ARG A 109 -9.68 -33.95 5.60
CA ARG A 109 -10.77 -34.25 4.64
C ARG A 109 -11.02 -33.17 3.59
N GLY A 110 -10.01 -32.40 3.25
CA GLY A 110 -10.10 -31.30 2.30
C GLY A 110 -9.80 -29.97 2.97
N GLY A 111 -8.86 -29.22 2.42
CA GLY A 111 -8.43 -27.94 2.95
C GLY A 111 -9.53 -26.88 2.84
N THR A 112 -9.70 -26.10 3.87
CA THR A 112 -10.51 -24.87 3.80
C THR A 112 -9.63 -23.71 3.41
N LYS A 113 -10.13 -22.81 2.58
CA LYS A 113 -9.39 -21.59 2.24
C LYS A 113 -8.95 -20.86 3.49
N CYS A 114 -7.71 -20.40 3.51
CA CYS A 114 -7.19 -19.63 4.61
C CYS A 114 -8.05 -18.35 4.81
N PRO A 115 -8.57 -18.11 6.02
CA PRO A 115 -9.45 -16.97 6.28
C PRO A 115 -8.72 -15.62 6.12
N ASP A 116 -7.41 -15.57 6.40
CA ASP A 116 -6.63 -14.33 6.35
C ASP A 116 -6.28 -13.91 4.92
N CYS A 117 -5.85 -14.85 4.08
CA CYS A 117 -5.47 -14.54 2.72
C CYS A 117 -6.56 -14.91 1.68
N GLY A 118 -7.64 -15.55 2.07
CA GLY A 118 -8.70 -15.98 1.15
C GLY A 118 -8.25 -16.94 0.04
N GLY A 119 -7.12 -17.64 0.26
CA GLY A 119 -6.48 -18.50 -0.72
C GLY A 119 -5.42 -17.81 -1.59
N GLU A 120 -5.12 -16.53 -1.36
CA GLU A 120 -4.14 -15.76 -2.14
C GLU A 120 -2.69 -16.02 -1.76
N ARG A 121 -2.44 -16.72 -0.65
CA ARG A 121 -1.14 -17.23 -0.22
C ARG A 121 -0.13 -16.18 0.25
N LEU A 122 -0.39 -14.90 0.02
CA LEU A 122 0.51 -13.78 0.27
C LEU A 122 -0.01 -12.87 1.40
N LYS A 123 0.90 -12.13 2.02
CA LYS A 123 0.59 -11.09 3.00
C LYS A 123 -0.30 -10.00 2.40
N PRO A 124 -1.13 -9.31 3.19
CA PRO A 124 -1.96 -8.20 2.71
C PRO A 124 -1.14 -7.13 1.98
N VAL A 125 0.04 -6.81 2.51
CA VAL A 125 0.99 -5.84 1.93
C VAL A 125 1.33 -6.13 0.48
N VAL A 126 1.60 -7.37 0.15
CA VAL A 126 1.95 -7.78 -1.22
C VAL A 126 0.74 -7.73 -2.14
N ARG A 127 -0.44 -8.06 -1.60
CA ARG A 127 -1.71 -8.04 -2.34
C ARG A 127 -2.19 -6.63 -2.65
N ALA A 128 -1.78 -5.64 -1.86
CA ALA A 128 -2.07 -4.23 -2.10
C ALA A 128 -1.29 -3.67 -3.31
N VAL A 129 -0.13 -4.25 -3.64
CA VAL A 129 0.65 -3.82 -4.82
C VAL A 129 -0.04 -4.27 -6.10
N LYS A 130 -0.36 -3.31 -6.95
CA LYS A 130 -1.07 -3.53 -8.22
C LYS A 130 -0.28 -2.93 -9.38
N ILE A 131 -0.30 -3.61 -10.52
CA ILE A 131 0.17 -3.09 -11.82
C ILE A 131 -1.02 -3.15 -12.77
N ALA A 132 -1.33 -2.06 -13.43
CA ALA A 132 -2.51 -1.93 -14.29
C ALA A 132 -3.83 -2.38 -13.62
N GLY A 133 -3.95 -2.17 -12.30
CA GLY A 133 -5.14 -2.52 -11.51
C GLY A 133 -5.18 -3.96 -10.98
N LEU A 134 -4.26 -4.84 -11.37
CA LEU A 134 -4.18 -6.23 -10.91
C LEU A 134 -3.04 -6.45 -9.95
N ASN A 135 -3.28 -7.21 -8.88
CA ASN A 135 -2.23 -7.74 -8.04
C ASN A 135 -1.70 -9.09 -8.57
N ILE A 136 -0.55 -9.52 -8.05
CA ILE A 136 0.08 -10.76 -8.50
C ILE A 136 -0.81 -11.99 -8.32
N SER A 137 -1.60 -12.06 -7.25
CA SER A 137 -2.50 -13.20 -7.01
C SER A 137 -3.64 -13.24 -8.01
N GLN A 138 -4.14 -12.08 -8.42
CA GLN A 138 -5.18 -11.97 -9.46
C GLN A 138 -4.63 -12.39 -10.83
N LEU A 139 -3.45 -11.90 -11.19
CA LEU A 139 -2.78 -12.27 -12.43
C LEU A 139 -2.51 -13.80 -12.49
N CYS A 140 -2.03 -14.39 -11.41
CA CYS A 140 -1.74 -15.84 -11.34
C CYS A 140 -2.99 -16.73 -11.33
N ARG A 141 -4.19 -16.18 -11.20
CA ARG A 141 -5.46 -16.93 -11.34
C ARG A 141 -5.94 -17.06 -12.79
N LEU A 142 -5.42 -16.22 -13.67
CA LEU A 142 -5.74 -16.28 -15.09
C LEU A 142 -5.13 -17.54 -15.71
N ASN A 143 -5.79 -18.11 -16.71
CA ASN A 143 -5.16 -19.13 -17.53
C ASN A 143 -4.08 -18.49 -18.42
N VAL A 144 -3.25 -19.30 -19.06
CA VAL A 144 -2.11 -18.85 -19.86
C VAL A 144 -2.53 -17.86 -20.95
N CYS A 145 -3.61 -18.15 -21.68
CA CYS A 145 -4.10 -17.28 -22.75
C CYS A 145 -4.64 -15.95 -22.21
N GLU A 146 -5.38 -16.01 -21.11
CA GLU A 146 -5.91 -14.81 -20.44
C GLU A 146 -4.78 -13.95 -19.86
N ALA A 147 -3.81 -14.58 -19.18
CA ALA A 147 -2.66 -13.86 -18.61
C ALA A 147 -1.84 -13.16 -19.70
N ARG A 148 -1.63 -13.83 -20.84
CA ARG A 148 -0.94 -13.25 -21.98
C ARG A 148 -1.70 -12.04 -22.54
N ALA A 149 -3.01 -12.21 -22.82
CA ALA A 149 -3.85 -11.14 -23.35
C ALA A 149 -3.89 -9.93 -22.38
N GLU A 150 -3.95 -10.18 -21.09
CA GLU A 150 -3.94 -9.17 -20.05
C GLU A 150 -2.61 -8.38 -20.08
N LEU A 151 -1.47 -9.06 -20.06
CA LEU A 151 -0.15 -8.43 -20.09
C LEU A 151 0.10 -7.63 -21.38
N GLU A 152 -0.37 -8.12 -22.53
CA GLU A 152 -0.29 -7.43 -23.83
C GLU A 152 -1.19 -6.17 -23.87
N SER A 153 -2.25 -6.13 -23.07
CA SER A 153 -3.20 -5.00 -23.01
C SER A 153 -2.73 -3.85 -22.09
N TRP A 154 -1.69 -4.06 -21.32
CA TRP A 154 -1.25 -3.05 -20.34
C TRP A 154 -0.84 -1.75 -20.99
N TRP A 155 -1.53 -0.69 -20.63
CA TRP A 155 -1.16 0.66 -21.03
C TRP A 155 -0.19 1.25 -20.00
N LEU A 156 1.09 1.29 -20.36
CA LEU A 156 2.17 1.78 -19.52
C LEU A 156 2.64 3.15 -20.01
N THR A 157 3.00 4.03 -19.09
CA THR A 157 3.68 5.28 -19.41
C THR A 157 5.07 5.01 -20.02
N ARG A 158 5.67 6.00 -20.68
CA ARG A 158 6.99 5.84 -21.30
C ARG A 158 8.06 5.32 -20.34
N ASN A 159 8.07 5.81 -19.09
CA ASN A 159 9.03 5.38 -18.09
C ASN A 159 8.76 3.93 -17.64
N GLU A 160 7.50 3.59 -17.43
CA GLU A 160 7.09 2.23 -17.07
C GLU A 160 7.40 1.23 -18.18
N GLN A 161 7.23 1.62 -19.44
CA GLN A 161 7.60 0.79 -20.60
C GLN A 161 9.09 0.44 -20.60
N VAL A 162 9.96 1.44 -20.34
CA VAL A 162 11.42 1.19 -20.27
C VAL A 162 11.77 0.23 -19.15
N ILE A 163 11.13 0.35 -17.98
CA ILE A 163 11.36 -0.52 -16.81
C ILE A 163 10.82 -1.93 -17.08
N ALA A 164 9.63 -2.03 -17.67
CA ALA A 164 8.92 -3.29 -17.85
C ALA A 164 9.33 -4.07 -19.11
N GLU A 165 10.02 -3.46 -20.07
CA GLU A 165 10.34 -4.07 -21.38
C GLU A 165 10.95 -5.45 -21.28
N GLN A 166 12.03 -5.59 -20.53
CA GLN A 166 12.72 -6.86 -20.41
C GLN A 166 11.93 -7.91 -19.61
N PRO A 167 11.38 -7.60 -18.40
CA PRO A 167 10.55 -8.54 -17.68
C PRO A 167 9.31 -9.01 -18.45
N LEU A 168 8.60 -8.10 -19.12
CA LEU A 168 7.43 -8.47 -19.92
C LEU A 168 7.79 -9.38 -21.10
N ARG A 169 8.87 -9.09 -21.81
CA ARG A 169 9.35 -9.94 -22.90
C ARG A 169 9.64 -11.37 -22.42
N GLU A 170 10.33 -11.52 -21.28
CA GLU A 170 10.62 -12.83 -20.71
C GLU A 170 9.37 -13.58 -20.28
N ILE A 171 8.41 -12.89 -19.67
CA ILE A 171 7.15 -13.50 -19.24
C ILE A 171 6.35 -13.94 -20.46
N LEU A 172 6.16 -13.06 -21.46
CA LEU A 172 5.39 -13.38 -22.67
C LEU A 172 5.99 -14.55 -23.45
N THR A 173 7.33 -14.61 -23.55
CA THR A 173 8.03 -15.76 -24.19
C THR A 173 7.76 -17.09 -23.45
N ARG A 174 7.57 -17.06 -22.14
CA ARG A 174 7.26 -18.28 -21.36
C ARG A 174 5.79 -18.65 -21.39
N LEU A 175 4.91 -17.73 -21.78
CA LEU A 175 3.49 -17.95 -21.95
C LEU A 175 3.14 -18.39 -23.40
N GLU A 176 4.12 -18.49 -24.29
CA GLU A 176 3.99 -19.10 -25.63
C GLU A 176 3.94 -20.64 -25.56
#